data_c7816f886415fc85028a5b5eae576221
#
_entry.id   c7816f886415fc85028a5b5eae576221
#
_cell.length_a   1.000
_cell.length_b   1.000
_cell.length_c   1.000
_cell.angle_alpha   90.00
_cell.angle_beta   90.00
_cell.angle_gamma   90.00
#
_symmetry.space_group_name_H-M   'P 1'
#
loop_
_entity.id
_entity.type
_entity.pdbx_description
1 polymer ?
#
loop_
_entity_poly.entity_id
_entity_poly.type
_entity_poly.pdbx_seq_one_letter_code
_entity_poly.pdbx_strand_id
1 'polypeptide(L)'
;MKNALLKTFFAAAALFALALPRAYADVRILASPGGEVGPFLQLFERVRASGERVVIDGPCLSACTLVLDMVPTDRICVTRRAILGFHGARSVDRQGRTYAEPEASALVLAAYPAPVRDWILRRGGLNSRLLLLRGRELAAIYPRCR
;
A
#
# COMPACT_ATOMS: atom_id res chain seq x y z
N MET A 1 70.34 16.22 4.24
CA MET A 1 69.17 16.84 3.60
C MET A 1 68.54 15.80 2.68
N LYS A 2 67.91 14.78 3.19
CA LYS A 2 67.15 13.76 2.49
C LYS A 2 66.19 13.19 3.54
N ASN A 3 64.89 13.40 3.45
CA ASN A 3 63.80 12.66 4.12
C ASN A 3 62.57 13.55 4.44
N ALA A 4 62.14 14.40 3.49
CA ALA A 4 60.94 15.22 3.70
C ALA A 4 59.87 15.04 2.59
N LEU A 5 59.91 14.01 1.76
CA LEU A 5 59.03 13.87 0.60
C LEU A 5 58.19 12.57 0.56
N LEU A 6 58.05 11.87 1.71
CA LEU A 6 57.31 10.59 1.71
C LEU A 6 56.14 10.53 2.72
N LYS A 7 55.59 11.64 3.13
CA LYS A 7 54.49 11.63 4.13
C LYS A 7 53.17 12.25 3.69
N THR A 8 52.96 12.59 2.41
CA THR A 8 51.75 13.28 1.94
C THR A 8 50.86 12.46 0.99
N PHE A 9 51.02 11.16 0.86
CA PHE A 9 50.22 10.34 -0.05
C PHE A 9 49.23 9.34 0.61
N PHE A 10 48.98 9.43 1.93
CA PHE A 10 48.12 8.48 2.63
C PHE A 10 46.83 9.04 3.19
N ALA A 11 46.37 10.23 2.77
CA ALA A 11 45.18 10.87 3.38
C ALA A 11 44.00 11.11 2.42
N ALA A 12 43.96 10.47 1.23
CA ALA A 12 42.88 10.72 0.25
C ALA A 12 42.09 9.46 -0.15
N ALA A 13 42.18 8.35 0.59
CA ALA A 13 41.56 7.07 0.21
C ALA A 13 40.48 6.56 1.19
N ALA A 14 39.78 7.44 1.90
CA ALA A 14 38.76 7.01 2.84
C ALA A 14 37.61 7.99 2.82
N LEU A 15 36.63 7.85 1.92
CA LEU A 15 35.23 8.32 2.07
C LEU A 15 34.45 8.19 0.74
N PHE A 16 34.68 7.12 0.01
CA PHE A 16 33.65 6.65 -0.92
C PHE A 16 32.89 5.55 -0.17
N ALA A 17 32.08 5.97 0.83
CA ALA A 17 31.02 5.12 1.37
C ALA A 17 30.04 4.89 0.20
N LEU A 18 30.21 3.75 -0.45
CA LEU A 18 29.28 3.21 -1.45
C LEU A 18 27.90 3.22 -0.83
N ALA A 19 27.10 4.25 -1.15
CA ALA A 19 25.66 4.21 -0.96
C ALA A 19 25.13 3.12 -1.90
N LEU A 20 25.23 1.86 -1.45
CA LEU A 20 24.58 0.75 -2.13
C LEU A 20 23.09 1.10 -2.20
N PRO A 21 22.49 1.12 -3.40
CA PRO A 21 21.05 1.30 -3.49
C PRO A 21 20.41 0.19 -2.65
N ARG A 22 19.67 0.59 -1.62
CA ARG A 22 18.86 -0.35 -0.87
C ARG A 22 17.86 -0.95 -1.86
N ALA A 23 18.06 -2.18 -2.24
CA ALA A 23 17.07 -2.98 -2.93
C ALA A 23 15.95 -3.24 -1.91
N TYR A 24 14.90 -2.42 -1.93
CA TYR A 24 13.70 -2.71 -1.16
C TYR A 24 13.00 -3.90 -1.82
N ALA A 25 12.70 -4.93 -1.03
CA ALA A 25 11.87 -6.03 -1.48
C ALA A 25 10.45 -5.49 -1.77
N ASP A 26 9.79 -6.04 -2.79
CA ASP A 26 8.39 -5.71 -3.07
C ASP A 26 7.48 -6.57 -2.17
N VAL A 27 6.53 -5.94 -1.49
CA VAL A 27 5.41 -6.63 -0.85
C VAL A 27 4.36 -6.95 -1.92
N ARG A 28 4.16 -8.23 -2.21
CA ARG A 28 3.25 -8.66 -3.27
C ARG A 28 1.95 -9.21 -2.70
N ILE A 29 0.82 -8.59 -3.04
CA ILE A 29 -0.52 -9.06 -2.68
C ILE A 29 -1.05 -9.93 -3.82
N LEU A 30 -0.99 -11.25 -3.64
CA LEU A 30 -1.47 -12.23 -4.64
C LEU A 30 -2.97 -12.47 -4.54
N ALA A 31 -3.50 -12.55 -3.31
CA ALA A 31 -4.92 -12.64 -3.00
C ALA A 31 -5.15 -12.33 -1.54
N SER A 32 -6.15 -11.51 -1.25
CA SER A 32 -6.59 -11.24 0.12
C SER A 32 -8.10 -10.98 0.12
N PRO A 33 -8.89 -11.79 0.84
CA PRO A 33 -10.32 -11.56 0.99
C PRO A 33 -10.63 -10.41 1.96
N GLY A 34 -9.62 -9.84 2.62
CA GLY A 34 -9.77 -8.94 3.75
C GLY A 34 -9.90 -9.68 5.06
N GLY A 35 -10.51 -9.05 6.05
CA GLY A 35 -10.66 -9.60 7.41
C GLY A 35 -10.78 -8.48 8.43
N GLU A 36 -10.30 -8.73 9.65
CA GLU A 36 -10.25 -7.74 10.71
C GLU A 36 -9.33 -6.58 10.36
N VAL A 37 -9.79 -5.35 10.64
CA VAL A 37 -9.09 -4.11 10.29
C VAL A 37 -7.75 -3.98 11.03
N GLY A 38 -7.70 -4.29 12.33
CA GLY A 38 -6.52 -4.11 13.18
C GLY A 38 -5.24 -4.74 12.63
N PRO A 39 -5.23 -6.03 12.27
CA PRO A 39 -4.07 -6.69 11.66
C PRO A 39 -3.60 -6.04 10.36
N PHE A 40 -4.51 -5.55 9.51
CA PHE A 40 -4.15 -4.85 8.26
C PHE A 40 -3.50 -3.49 8.53
N LEU A 41 -4.01 -2.72 9.49
CA LEU A 41 -3.38 -1.46 9.89
C LEU A 41 -1.94 -1.68 10.37
N GLN A 42 -1.71 -2.68 11.24
CA GLN A 42 -0.38 -3.03 11.71
C GLN A 42 0.56 -3.48 10.58
N LEU A 43 0.05 -4.28 9.65
CA LEU A 43 0.82 -4.75 8.49
C LEU A 43 1.26 -3.57 7.62
N PHE A 44 0.34 -2.71 7.23
CA PHE A 44 0.63 -1.62 6.31
C PHE A 44 1.42 -0.49 6.96
N GLU A 45 1.32 -0.31 8.28
CA GLU A 45 2.23 0.59 9.00
C GLU A 45 3.68 0.10 8.92
N ARG A 46 3.94 -1.21 9.08
CA ARG A 46 5.27 -1.78 8.88
C ARG A 46 5.77 -1.61 7.44
N VAL A 47 4.92 -1.87 6.45
CA VAL A 47 5.24 -1.66 5.02
C VAL A 47 5.54 -0.18 4.73
N ARG A 48 4.77 0.72 5.32
CA ARG A 48 5.01 2.16 5.21
C ARG A 48 6.37 2.55 5.79
N ALA A 49 6.68 2.05 6.98
CA ALA A 49 7.93 2.35 7.70
C ALA A 49 9.17 1.75 7.02
N SER A 50 9.05 0.56 6.42
CA SER A 50 10.16 -0.11 5.73
C SER A 50 10.57 0.57 4.42
N GLY A 51 9.69 1.36 3.80
CA GLY A 51 9.92 1.95 2.49
C GLY A 51 9.69 1.01 1.31
N GLU A 52 9.24 -0.21 1.55
CA GLU A 52 8.95 -1.21 0.52
C GLU A 52 7.85 -0.75 -0.44
N ARG A 53 7.92 -1.22 -1.67
CA ARG A 53 6.84 -1.03 -2.65
C ARG A 53 5.78 -2.11 -2.47
N VAL A 54 4.54 -1.77 -2.84
CA VAL A 54 3.44 -2.73 -2.86
C VAL A 54 3.04 -3.03 -4.30
N VAL A 55 3.05 -4.31 -4.64
CA VAL A 55 2.58 -4.85 -5.92
C VAL A 55 1.24 -5.52 -5.68
N ILE A 56 0.15 -4.94 -6.17
CA ILE A 56 -1.16 -5.60 -6.12
C ILE A 56 -1.27 -6.49 -7.37
N ASP A 57 -1.21 -7.81 -7.15
CA ASP A 57 -1.11 -8.81 -8.22
C ASP A 57 -2.25 -9.83 -8.20
N GLY A 58 -3.36 -9.45 -7.62
CA GLY A 58 -4.58 -10.25 -7.54
C GLY A 58 -5.67 -9.51 -6.77
N PRO A 59 -6.70 -10.23 -6.28
CA PRO A 59 -7.74 -9.63 -5.46
C PRO A 59 -7.22 -9.10 -4.13
N CYS A 60 -7.50 -7.84 -3.84
CA CYS A 60 -7.30 -7.18 -2.55
C CYS A 60 -8.63 -6.58 -2.13
N LEU A 61 -9.34 -7.28 -1.25
CA LEU A 61 -10.73 -6.98 -0.92
C LEU A 61 -10.86 -6.49 0.53
N SER A 62 -11.88 -5.68 0.80
CA SER A 62 -12.25 -5.25 2.15
C SER A 62 -11.07 -4.60 2.89
N ALA A 63 -10.72 -5.04 4.10
CA ALA A 63 -9.63 -4.48 4.90
C ALA A 63 -8.26 -4.48 4.19
N CYS A 64 -8.04 -5.34 3.20
CA CYS A 64 -6.85 -5.29 2.37
C CYS A 64 -6.70 -3.95 1.64
N THR A 65 -7.81 -3.30 1.25
CA THR A 65 -7.77 -2.03 0.52
C THR A 65 -7.29 -0.84 1.37
N LEU A 66 -7.13 -1.01 2.69
CA LEU A 66 -6.50 -0.01 3.57
C LEU A 66 -5.04 0.26 3.18
N VAL A 67 -4.41 -0.62 2.40
CA VAL A 67 -3.10 -0.36 1.78
C VAL A 67 -3.06 0.95 1.01
N LEU A 68 -4.18 1.37 0.43
CA LEU A 68 -4.29 2.57 -0.41
C LEU A 68 -4.23 3.89 0.38
N ASP A 69 -4.59 3.84 1.66
CA ASP A 69 -4.46 4.94 2.61
C ASP A 69 -3.10 4.91 3.31
N MET A 70 -2.70 3.71 3.75
CA MET A 70 -1.55 3.53 4.62
C MET A 70 -0.20 3.66 3.92
N VAL A 71 -0.12 3.29 2.62
CA VAL A 71 1.12 3.32 1.83
C VAL A 71 1.06 4.44 0.80
N PRO A 72 2.12 5.25 0.66
CA PRO A 72 2.16 6.30 -0.36
C PRO A 72 1.85 5.79 -1.76
N THR A 73 1.01 6.52 -2.51
CA THR A 73 0.50 6.09 -3.82
C THR A 73 1.61 5.82 -4.84
N ASP A 74 2.72 6.55 -4.78
CA ASP A 74 3.89 6.38 -5.64
C ASP A 74 4.66 5.07 -5.38
N ARG A 75 4.38 4.41 -4.26
CA ARG A 75 4.93 3.09 -3.91
C ARG A 75 3.96 1.93 -4.19
N ILE A 76 2.81 2.21 -4.78
CA ILE A 76 1.81 1.19 -5.15
C ILE A 76 1.77 1.05 -6.66
N CYS A 77 1.87 -0.17 -7.17
CA CYS A 77 1.58 -0.50 -8.56
C CYS A 77 0.64 -1.70 -8.68
N VAL A 78 -0.02 -1.82 -9.82
CA VAL A 78 -1.03 -2.85 -10.07
C VAL A 78 -0.68 -3.69 -11.30
N THR A 79 -0.88 -5.00 -11.23
CA THR A 79 -0.78 -5.89 -12.39
C THR A 79 -2.11 -5.96 -13.15
N ARG A 80 -2.14 -6.73 -14.25
CA ARG A 80 -3.40 -6.99 -14.99
C ARG A 80 -4.40 -7.83 -14.18
N ARG A 81 -3.94 -8.57 -13.18
CA ARG A 81 -4.75 -9.42 -12.30
C ARG A 81 -5.33 -8.68 -11.11
N ALA A 82 -4.87 -7.47 -10.85
CA ALA A 82 -5.29 -6.68 -9.70
C ALA A 82 -6.79 -6.37 -9.72
N ILE A 83 -7.43 -6.59 -8.59
CA ILE A 83 -8.83 -6.25 -8.33
C ILE A 83 -8.89 -5.64 -6.94
N LEU A 84 -9.41 -4.43 -6.81
CA LEU A 84 -9.70 -3.81 -5.53
C LEU A 84 -11.19 -3.97 -5.23
N GLY A 85 -11.52 -4.45 -4.03
CA GLY A 85 -12.91 -4.68 -3.63
C GLY A 85 -13.29 -3.89 -2.40
N PHE A 86 -14.30 -3.03 -2.52
CA PHE A 86 -14.75 -2.10 -1.49
C PHE A 86 -16.17 -2.42 -1.06
N HIS A 87 -16.42 -2.40 0.23
CA HIS A 87 -17.76 -2.44 0.84
C HIS A 87 -17.77 -1.68 2.16
N GLY A 88 -18.95 -1.46 2.74
CA GLY A 88 -19.09 -0.82 4.04
C GLY A 88 -18.50 -1.64 5.17
N ALA A 89 -17.95 -0.96 6.16
CA ALA A 89 -17.46 -1.59 7.37
C ALA A 89 -18.60 -2.30 8.11
N ARG A 90 -18.28 -3.39 8.77
CA ARG A 90 -19.24 -4.18 9.55
C ARG A 90 -18.55 -4.80 10.76
N SER A 91 -19.29 -4.94 11.84
CA SER A 91 -18.92 -5.75 12.99
C SER A 91 -19.56 -7.14 12.90
N VAL A 92 -18.98 -8.08 13.61
CA VAL A 92 -19.49 -9.46 13.73
C VAL A 92 -19.57 -9.80 15.21
N ASP A 93 -20.74 -10.22 15.70
CA ASP A 93 -20.89 -10.63 17.09
C ASP A 93 -20.42 -12.08 17.33
N ARG A 94 -20.46 -12.50 18.58
CA ARG A 94 -20.03 -13.85 18.97
C ARG A 94 -20.87 -14.98 18.35
N GLN A 95 -22.07 -14.66 17.86
CA GLN A 95 -22.98 -15.58 17.18
C GLN A 95 -22.82 -15.54 15.65
N GLY A 96 -21.84 -14.76 15.13
CA GLY A 96 -21.57 -14.64 13.71
C GLY A 96 -22.52 -13.69 12.95
N ARG A 97 -23.38 -12.94 13.64
CA ARG A 97 -24.27 -11.96 13.01
C ARG A 97 -23.50 -10.72 12.68
N THR A 98 -23.77 -10.16 11.50
CA THR A 98 -23.09 -8.96 10.98
C THR A 98 -23.98 -7.72 11.14
N TYR A 99 -23.34 -6.62 11.53
CA TYR A 99 -23.98 -5.31 11.69
C TYR A 99 -23.20 -4.29 10.86
N ALA A 100 -23.93 -3.45 10.12
CA ALA A 100 -23.33 -2.35 9.38
C ALA A 100 -22.78 -1.30 10.35
N GLU A 101 -21.61 -0.75 10.03
CA GLU A 101 -20.94 0.30 10.79
C GLU A 101 -20.79 1.56 9.90
N PRO A 102 -21.82 2.41 9.83
CA PRO A 102 -21.84 3.57 8.94
C PRO A 102 -20.74 4.59 9.25
N GLU A 103 -20.47 4.84 10.53
CA GLU A 103 -19.43 5.79 10.95
C GLU A 103 -18.04 5.29 10.55
N ALA A 104 -17.74 4.02 10.80
CA ALA A 104 -16.48 3.40 10.36
C ALA A 104 -16.37 3.40 8.83
N SER A 105 -17.47 3.16 8.11
CA SER A 105 -17.51 3.24 6.64
C SER A 105 -17.18 4.64 6.15
N ALA A 106 -17.71 5.69 6.81
CA ALA A 106 -17.42 7.08 6.46
C ALA A 106 -15.96 7.44 6.71
N LEU A 107 -15.36 6.98 7.82
CA LEU A 107 -13.95 7.19 8.13
C LEU A 107 -13.05 6.51 7.09
N VAL A 108 -13.32 5.25 6.76
CA VAL A 108 -12.56 4.52 5.73
C VAL A 108 -12.68 5.20 4.37
N LEU A 109 -13.89 5.62 3.99
CA LEU A 109 -14.09 6.32 2.71
C LEU A 109 -13.30 7.63 2.66
N ALA A 110 -13.28 8.40 3.75
CA ALA A 110 -12.55 9.67 3.82
C ALA A 110 -11.03 9.47 3.74
N ALA A 111 -10.52 8.35 4.24
CA ALA A 111 -9.10 8.01 4.23
C ALA A 111 -8.57 7.63 2.85
N TYR A 112 -9.40 7.08 1.95
CA TYR A 112 -8.95 6.72 0.61
C TYR A 112 -8.46 7.92 -0.21
N PRO A 113 -7.45 7.74 -1.08
CA PRO A 113 -7.03 8.75 -2.06
C PRO A 113 -8.21 9.25 -2.89
N ALA A 114 -8.23 10.55 -3.20
CA ALA A 114 -9.36 11.20 -3.88
C ALA A 114 -9.86 10.45 -5.14
N PRO A 115 -9.01 9.94 -6.06
CA PRO A 115 -9.51 9.23 -7.24
C PRO A 115 -10.28 7.94 -6.90
N VAL A 116 -9.87 7.23 -5.84
CA VAL A 116 -10.54 6.01 -5.36
C VAL A 116 -11.85 6.38 -4.69
N ARG A 117 -11.82 7.36 -3.77
CA ARG A 117 -13.01 7.85 -3.08
C ARG A 117 -14.09 8.32 -4.06
N ASP A 118 -13.72 9.13 -5.05
CA ASP A 118 -14.65 9.64 -6.07
C ASP A 118 -15.22 8.50 -6.92
N TRP A 119 -14.42 7.49 -7.25
CA TRP A 119 -14.87 6.30 -7.96
C TRP A 119 -15.93 5.53 -7.14
N ILE A 120 -15.72 5.38 -5.82
CA ILE A 120 -16.67 4.72 -4.90
C ILE A 120 -17.97 5.55 -4.79
N LEU A 121 -17.86 6.87 -4.60
CA LEU A 121 -19.01 7.76 -4.46
C LEU A 121 -19.92 7.75 -5.69
N ARG A 122 -19.34 7.77 -6.90
CA ARG A 122 -20.13 7.66 -8.16
C ARG A 122 -20.88 6.34 -8.29
N ARG A 123 -20.58 5.34 -7.46
CA ARG A 123 -21.21 4.01 -7.44
C ARG A 123 -22.13 3.77 -6.25
N GLY A 124 -22.48 4.85 -5.52
CA GLY A 124 -23.41 4.81 -4.39
C GLY A 124 -22.75 4.64 -3.03
N GLY A 125 -21.43 4.89 -2.94
CA GLY A 125 -20.70 4.86 -1.66
C GLY A 125 -20.42 3.45 -1.15
N LEU A 126 -19.82 3.38 0.05
CA LEU A 126 -19.59 2.12 0.76
C LEU A 126 -20.90 1.66 1.42
N ASN A 127 -21.34 0.47 1.03
CA ASN A 127 -22.52 -0.20 1.60
C ASN A 127 -22.29 -1.73 1.63
N SER A 128 -23.35 -2.51 1.78
CA SER A 128 -23.25 -3.98 1.84
C SER A 128 -22.81 -4.64 0.52
N ARG A 129 -22.96 -3.91 -0.62
CA ARG A 129 -22.57 -4.40 -1.94
C ARG A 129 -21.06 -4.27 -2.12
N LEU A 130 -20.41 -5.32 -2.64
CA LEU A 130 -19.00 -5.28 -3.01
C LEU A 130 -18.81 -4.56 -4.35
N LEU A 131 -18.11 -3.44 -4.34
CA LEU A 131 -17.70 -2.67 -5.52
C LEU A 131 -16.33 -3.15 -5.97
N LEU A 132 -16.17 -3.52 -7.25
CA LEU A 132 -14.91 -4.03 -7.80
C LEU A 132 -14.28 -3.04 -8.78
N LEU A 133 -13.16 -2.43 -8.39
CA LEU A 133 -12.32 -1.57 -9.22
C LEU A 133 -11.22 -2.41 -9.88
N ARG A 134 -11.22 -2.50 -11.21
CA ARG A 134 -10.31 -3.37 -11.97
C ARG A 134 -10.09 -2.88 -13.40
N GLY A 135 -9.20 -3.56 -14.12
CA GLY A 135 -8.99 -3.35 -15.55
C GLY A 135 -8.54 -1.93 -15.89
N ARG A 136 -9.19 -1.30 -16.85
CA ARG A 136 -8.85 0.05 -17.33
C ARG A 136 -9.11 1.14 -16.29
N GLU A 137 -10.17 1.02 -15.51
CA GLU A 137 -10.48 2.00 -14.46
C GLU A 137 -9.39 2.00 -13.37
N LEU A 138 -8.93 0.82 -12.93
CA LEU A 138 -7.85 0.71 -11.96
C LEU A 138 -6.52 1.22 -12.52
N ALA A 139 -6.23 0.92 -13.79
CA ALA A 139 -5.02 1.38 -14.47
C ALA A 139 -4.98 2.89 -14.73
N ALA A 140 -6.13 3.56 -14.67
CA ALA A 140 -6.21 5.03 -14.75
C ALA A 140 -5.85 5.71 -13.41
N ILE A 141 -5.90 4.97 -12.30
CA ILE A 141 -5.63 5.50 -10.95
C ILE A 141 -4.21 5.11 -10.48
N TYR A 142 -3.80 3.87 -10.72
CA TYR A 142 -2.51 3.35 -10.28
C TYR A 142 -1.64 2.90 -11.45
N PRO A 143 -0.32 3.17 -11.41
CA PRO A 143 0.60 2.75 -12.47
C PRO A 143 0.67 1.23 -12.58
N ARG A 144 0.90 0.73 -13.78
CA ARG A 144 1.21 -0.69 -14.00
C ARG A 144 2.58 -1.02 -13.44
N CYS A 145 2.69 -2.16 -12.75
CA CYS A 145 3.98 -2.69 -12.36
C CYS A 145 4.81 -3.06 -13.60
N ARG A 146 6.07 -2.68 -13.57
CA ARG A 146 7.06 -2.99 -14.61
C ARG A 146 7.72 -4.32 -14.33
#